data_d37257a056ac87db2c09497c6bb6125b
#
_entry.id   d37257a056ac87db2c09497c6bb6125b
#
_cell.length_a   1.000
_cell.length_b   1.000
_cell.length_c   1.000
_cell.angle_alpha   90.00
_cell.angle_beta   90.00
_cell.angle_gamma   90.00
#
_symmetry.space_group_name_H-M   'P 1'
#
loop_
_entity.id
_entity.type
_entity.pdbx_description
1 polymer ?
#
loop_
_entity_poly.entity_id
_entity_poly.type
_entity_poly.pdbx_seq_one_letter_code
_entity_poly.pdbx_strand_id
1 'polypeptide(L)'
;VKQPSMHSSQNSPTVKHLVLVGGGHSHLAVLKSLGMKPVPGLAITLISREIKTPYSGSLPAYITGFNDFDSIHIDLRPLAQFAGARIIQEELTSIDFDKKTIEFSSSRPDIEFDIISLNIGSEPDAVKIPGAAEFAIGIKPIDLFIERWEEIYQTVIDGYESKGTSFMLAIVGGGPASVEFAFAAQQRISDSLKLRLLEDSPLKLKIVCADQILLKAHNSKVREFIQEELYKRGIEILTDHRVCEFKKSEIFCEDRDSILADAIIFATGASIPSWPIDAGLNESTDGFIEVNKSLQTTSHEYVFATGDAATIKGEPRPKSGVFAVRQGKYLAENLVRYATGRPLRNYQPQKHALALINLGNKKAIASRNKLFLHGRSIWSLKNSIDSKFIRKYTELPEMDLPLAINSGLVDKKTEEALFNIL
;
A
#
# COMPACT_ATOMS: atom_id res chain seq x y z
N VAL A 1 27.99 65.07 11.14
CA VAL A 1 28.14 63.82 10.38
C VAL A 1 27.32 62.77 11.13
N LYS A 2 26.10 62.46 10.62
CA LYS A 2 25.25 61.38 11.16
C LYS A 2 25.65 60.07 10.45
N GLN A 3 26.05 59.04 11.22
CA GLN A 3 26.21 57.69 10.76
C GLN A 3 24.82 57.08 10.51
N PRO A 4 24.57 56.35 9.39
CA PRO A 4 23.36 55.60 9.22
C PRO A 4 23.46 54.28 9.97
N SER A 5 22.47 54.01 10.84
CA SER A 5 22.29 52.74 11.50
C SER A 5 21.85 51.66 10.49
N MET A 6 22.73 50.75 10.13
CA MET A 6 22.37 49.51 9.45
C MET A 6 21.76 48.54 10.48
N HIS A 7 20.48 48.54 10.58
CA HIS A 7 19.73 47.34 11.09
C HIS A 7 19.34 46.53 9.90
N SER A 8 20.21 45.64 9.44
CA SER A 8 19.81 44.51 8.64
C SER A 8 19.26 43.42 9.57
N SER A 9 17.96 43.39 9.75
CA SER A 9 17.30 42.21 10.28
C SER A 9 17.48 41.08 9.23
N GLN A 10 18.50 40.26 9.39
CA GLN A 10 18.57 38.98 8.72
C GLN A 10 17.40 38.13 9.25
N ASN A 11 16.27 38.15 8.58
CA ASN A 11 15.24 37.14 8.75
C ASN A 11 15.85 35.81 8.32
N SER A 12 16.32 35.03 9.27
CA SER A 12 16.60 33.61 9.04
C SER A 12 15.34 32.99 8.48
N PRO A 13 15.40 32.25 7.36
CA PRO A 13 14.21 31.62 6.78
C PRO A 13 13.58 30.73 7.83
N THR A 14 12.30 30.93 8.11
CA THR A 14 11.53 30.06 9.03
C THR A 14 11.54 28.66 8.46
N VAL A 15 12.26 27.74 9.10
CA VAL A 15 12.31 26.34 8.68
C VAL A 15 11.08 25.64 9.26
N LYS A 16 10.16 25.19 8.39
CA LYS A 16 9.05 24.32 8.77
C LYS A 16 9.44 22.86 8.58
N HIS A 17 9.06 22.02 9.50
CA HIS A 17 9.32 20.59 9.43
C HIS A 17 8.06 19.82 9.01
N LEU A 18 8.11 19.20 7.83
CA LEU A 18 7.09 18.28 7.30
C LEU A 18 7.51 16.85 7.61
N VAL A 19 6.67 16.12 8.33
CA VAL A 19 6.85 14.68 8.56
C VAL A 19 5.82 13.90 7.76
N LEU A 20 6.30 12.93 6.98
CA LEU A 20 5.52 11.97 6.23
C LEU A 20 5.58 10.61 6.95
N VAL A 21 4.46 10.11 7.45
CA VAL A 21 4.36 8.82 8.13
C VAL A 21 3.77 7.77 7.19
N GLY A 22 4.55 6.74 6.90
CA GLY A 22 4.22 5.67 5.96
C GLY A 22 4.72 5.91 4.54
N GLY A 23 5.24 4.86 3.90
CA GLY A 23 5.72 4.83 2.51
C GLY A 23 4.61 4.61 1.47
N GLY A 24 3.35 4.93 1.78
CA GLY A 24 2.22 4.65 0.89
C GLY A 24 2.22 5.45 -0.42
N HIS A 25 1.36 5.04 -1.35
CA HIS A 25 1.33 5.56 -2.73
C HIS A 25 1.15 7.09 -2.85
N SER A 26 0.46 7.73 -1.91
CA SER A 26 0.32 9.19 -1.92
C SER A 26 1.63 9.89 -1.56
N HIS A 27 2.40 9.34 -0.60
CA HIS A 27 3.69 9.91 -0.21
C HIS A 27 4.77 9.74 -1.27
N LEU A 28 4.71 8.70 -2.11
CA LEU A 28 5.57 8.60 -3.29
C LEU A 28 5.40 9.83 -4.21
N ALA A 29 4.15 10.25 -4.42
CA ALA A 29 3.86 11.44 -5.23
C ALA A 29 4.31 12.74 -4.55
N VAL A 30 4.20 12.82 -3.22
CA VAL A 30 4.71 13.96 -2.43
C VAL A 30 6.21 14.08 -2.58
N LEU A 31 6.96 13.01 -2.30
CA LEU A 31 8.42 13.00 -2.39
C LEU A 31 8.88 13.37 -3.81
N LYS A 32 8.31 12.73 -4.86
CA LYS A 32 8.66 13.08 -6.24
C LYS A 32 8.35 14.55 -6.56
N SER A 33 7.22 15.07 -6.12
CA SER A 33 6.82 16.46 -6.34
C SER A 33 7.78 17.46 -5.68
N LEU A 34 8.19 17.17 -4.44
CA LEU A 34 9.12 18.00 -3.68
C LEU A 34 10.55 17.92 -4.23
N GLY A 35 10.99 16.76 -4.72
CA GLY A 35 12.26 16.63 -5.44
C GLY A 35 12.29 17.40 -6.76
N MET A 36 11.17 17.37 -7.53
CA MET A 36 11.06 18.15 -8.77
C MET A 36 10.98 19.67 -8.53
N LYS A 37 10.43 20.10 -7.40
CA LYS A 37 10.25 21.50 -7.02
C LYS A 37 10.46 21.68 -5.51
N PRO A 38 11.73 21.75 -5.08
CA PRO A 38 12.04 21.96 -3.68
C PRO A 38 11.43 23.27 -3.15
N VAL A 39 11.00 23.25 -1.90
CA VAL A 39 10.41 24.39 -1.21
C VAL A 39 11.44 24.95 -0.22
N PRO A 40 12.00 26.14 -0.44
CA PRO A 40 12.96 26.72 0.49
C PRO A 40 12.37 26.85 1.90
N GLY A 41 13.16 26.48 2.92
CA GLY A 41 12.73 26.52 4.32
C GLY A 41 11.75 25.40 4.73
N LEU A 42 11.59 24.35 3.93
CA LEU A 42 10.82 23.15 4.28
C LEU A 42 11.78 21.97 4.48
N ALA A 43 11.99 21.55 5.72
CA ALA A 43 12.66 20.30 6.05
C ALA A 43 11.67 19.13 5.92
N ILE A 44 12.12 17.98 5.41
CA ILE A 44 11.25 16.83 5.16
C ILE A 44 11.83 15.60 5.85
N THR A 45 10.99 14.87 6.59
CA THR A 45 11.32 13.55 7.13
C THR A 45 10.27 12.55 6.70
N LEU A 46 10.72 11.42 6.15
CA LEU A 46 9.89 10.25 5.91
C LEU A 46 10.15 9.21 7.00
N ILE A 47 9.10 8.79 7.69
CA ILE A 47 9.14 7.70 8.66
C ILE A 47 8.38 6.52 8.04
N SER A 48 9.04 5.37 7.92
CA SER A 48 8.42 4.17 7.34
C SER A 48 8.98 2.93 8.02
N ARG A 49 8.11 1.97 8.35
CA ARG A 49 8.53 0.67 8.86
C ARG A 49 9.43 -0.05 7.86
N GLU A 50 9.05 -0.01 6.58
CA GLU A 50 9.78 -0.64 5.49
C GLU A 50 10.42 0.41 4.57
N ILE A 51 11.63 0.10 4.09
CA ILE A 51 12.35 0.94 3.12
C ILE A 51 11.85 0.71 1.70
N LYS A 52 11.39 -0.50 1.38
CA LYS A 52 10.78 -0.84 0.11
C LYS A 52 9.28 -0.91 0.28
N THR A 53 8.53 -0.16 -0.51
CA THR A 53 7.06 -0.19 -0.48
C THR A 53 6.52 -0.99 -1.65
N PRO A 54 5.67 -2.01 -1.40
CA PRO A 54 5.08 -2.81 -2.46
C PRO A 54 3.99 -2.05 -3.21
N TYR A 55 3.92 -2.26 -4.51
CA TYR A 55 2.78 -1.81 -5.30
C TYR A 55 1.71 -2.90 -5.32
N SER A 56 0.65 -2.71 -4.55
CA SER A 56 -0.43 -3.70 -4.37
C SER A 56 -1.07 -4.19 -5.68
N GLY A 57 -1.11 -3.35 -6.72
CA GLY A 57 -1.60 -3.73 -8.05
C GLY A 57 -0.77 -4.82 -8.72
N SER A 58 0.54 -4.93 -8.39
CA SER A 58 1.44 -5.94 -8.95
C SER A 58 1.55 -7.21 -8.10
N LEU A 59 0.95 -7.25 -6.91
CA LEU A 59 0.98 -8.43 -6.05
C LEU A 59 0.52 -9.72 -6.75
N PRO A 60 -0.60 -9.73 -7.52
CA PRO A 60 -1.00 -10.95 -8.25
C PRO A 60 0.05 -11.43 -9.27
N ALA A 61 0.83 -10.52 -9.88
CA ALA A 61 1.90 -10.89 -10.80
C ALA A 61 3.10 -11.51 -10.06
N TYR A 62 3.40 -11.06 -8.85
CA TYR A 62 4.39 -11.70 -7.96
C TYR A 62 3.93 -13.10 -7.55
N ILE A 63 2.71 -13.22 -7.05
CA ILE A 63 2.14 -14.51 -6.60
C ILE A 63 2.19 -15.55 -7.74
N THR A 64 1.89 -15.17 -8.99
CA THR A 64 2.02 -16.06 -10.16
C THR A 64 3.45 -16.42 -10.51
N GLY A 65 4.46 -15.73 -9.98
CA GLY A 65 5.86 -15.85 -10.37
C GLY A 65 6.21 -15.17 -11.70
N PHE A 66 5.34 -14.31 -12.24
CA PHE A 66 5.65 -13.52 -13.44
C PHE A 66 6.54 -12.33 -13.16
N ASN A 67 6.51 -11.84 -11.94
CA ASN A 67 7.31 -10.74 -11.44
C ASN A 67 8.12 -11.20 -10.23
N ASP A 68 9.34 -10.71 -10.10
CA ASP A 68 10.17 -10.88 -8.91
C ASP A 68 9.85 -9.84 -7.82
N PHE A 69 10.45 -9.99 -6.64
CA PHE A 69 10.25 -9.11 -5.49
C PHE A 69 10.58 -7.65 -5.82
N ASP A 70 11.73 -7.40 -6.44
CA ASP A 70 12.19 -6.04 -6.70
C ASP A 70 11.31 -5.33 -7.75
N SER A 71 10.79 -6.05 -8.73
CA SER A 71 9.93 -5.49 -9.78
C SER A 71 8.56 -5.02 -9.30
N ILE A 72 8.12 -5.43 -8.11
CA ILE A 72 6.85 -4.99 -7.51
C ILE A 72 7.05 -3.99 -6.38
N HIS A 73 8.30 -3.68 -5.99
CA HIS A 73 8.63 -2.77 -4.91
C HIS A 73 9.26 -1.47 -5.42
N ILE A 74 9.05 -0.41 -4.68
CA ILE A 74 9.68 0.89 -4.88
C ILE A 74 10.57 1.16 -3.67
N ASP A 75 11.88 1.29 -3.92
CA ASP A 75 12.85 1.70 -2.89
C ASP A 75 12.64 3.17 -2.55
N LEU A 76 12.36 3.45 -1.29
CA LEU A 76 12.09 4.79 -0.79
C LEU A 76 13.37 5.64 -0.64
N ARG A 77 14.55 5.00 -0.55
CA ARG A 77 15.83 5.73 -0.33
C ARG A 77 16.19 6.67 -1.46
N PRO A 78 16.24 6.22 -2.74
CA PRO A 78 16.54 7.13 -3.85
C PRO A 78 15.48 8.24 -3.98
N LEU A 79 14.21 7.91 -3.71
CA LEU A 79 13.10 8.87 -3.80
C LEU A 79 13.17 9.92 -2.68
N ALA A 80 13.52 9.50 -1.45
CA ALA A 80 13.73 10.40 -0.32
C ALA A 80 14.95 11.30 -0.57
N GLN A 81 16.06 10.73 -1.05
CA GLN A 81 17.24 11.50 -1.44
C GLN A 81 16.92 12.54 -2.52
N PHE A 82 16.18 12.15 -3.56
CA PHE A 82 15.71 13.04 -4.61
C PHE A 82 14.85 14.20 -4.06
N ALA A 83 14.05 13.94 -3.02
CA ALA A 83 13.25 14.97 -2.35
C ALA A 83 14.04 15.82 -1.33
N GLY A 84 15.31 15.52 -1.07
CA GLY A 84 16.07 16.10 0.03
C GLY A 84 15.48 15.74 1.41
N ALA A 85 14.79 14.60 1.50
CA ALA A 85 14.12 14.15 2.72
C ALA A 85 15.03 13.21 3.52
N ARG A 86 15.05 13.40 4.84
CA ARG A 86 15.60 12.42 5.78
C ARG A 86 14.66 11.21 5.82
N ILE A 87 15.20 9.99 5.72
CA ILE A 87 14.43 8.76 5.92
C ILE A 87 14.75 8.14 7.27
N ILE A 88 13.71 7.68 7.97
CA ILE A 88 13.81 6.97 9.24
C ILE A 88 13.05 5.66 9.05
N GLN A 89 13.79 4.55 9.09
CA GLN A 89 13.21 3.23 9.07
C GLN A 89 12.86 2.81 10.49
N GLU A 90 11.62 3.08 10.88
CA GLU A 90 11.12 2.74 12.21
C GLU A 90 9.59 2.75 12.22
N GLU A 91 9.02 2.02 13.18
CA GLU A 91 7.61 2.09 13.50
C GLU A 91 7.42 3.08 14.64
N LEU A 92 6.53 4.04 14.47
CA LEU A 92 6.19 4.96 15.54
C LEU A 92 5.21 4.28 16.52
N THR A 93 5.31 4.64 17.77
CA THR A 93 4.42 4.13 18.83
C THR A 93 3.27 5.06 19.12
N SER A 94 3.53 6.37 19.12
CA SER A 94 2.50 7.36 19.36
C SER A 94 2.80 8.70 18.69
N ILE A 95 1.77 9.53 18.58
CA ILE A 95 1.88 10.94 18.17
C ILE A 95 1.09 11.77 19.18
N ASP A 96 1.76 12.75 19.76
CA ASP A 96 1.11 13.81 20.53
C ASP A 96 0.84 14.98 19.57
N PHE A 97 -0.40 15.09 19.13
CA PHE A 97 -0.79 16.14 18.17
C PHE A 97 -0.76 17.52 18.85
N ASP A 98 -1.06 17.65 20.13
CA ASP A 98 -1.05 18.95 20.82
C ASP A 98 0.36 19.49 20.98
N LYS A 99 1.32 18.64 21.35
CA LYS A 99 2.75 18.99 21.43
C LYS A 99 3.45 18.94 20.09
N LYS A 100 2.84 18.35 19.08
CA LYS A 100 3.42 18.10 17.73
C LYS A 100 4.70 17.28 17.79
N THR A 101 4.70 16.20 18.55
CA THR A 101 5.82 15.28 18.72
C THR A 101 5.46 13.86 18.32
N ILE A 102 6.44 13.12 17.82
CA ILE A 102 6.35 11.71 17.46
C ILE A 102 7.28 10.94 18.38
N GLU A 103 6.72 9.91 19.02
CA GLU A 103 7.44 8.99 19.90
C GLU A 103 7.73 7.67 19.18
N PHE A 104 8.84 7.04 19.51
CA PHE A 104 9.30 5.77 18.95
C PHE A 104 9.46 4.71 20.04
N SER A 105 9.33 3.44 19.67
CA SER A 105 9.59 2.32 20.57
C SER A 105 11.07 2.16 20.92
N SER A 106 11.95 2.69 20.09
CA SER A 106 13.40 2.68 20.31
C SER A 106 13.84 3.82 21.26
N SER A 107 15.12 3.82 21.60
CA SER A 107 15.75 4.92 22.36
C SER A 107 16.02 6.18 21.52
N ARG A 108 15.44 6.29 20.34
CA ARG A 108 15.55 7.48 19.49
C ARG A 108 14.84 8.66 20.15
N PRO A 109 15.44 9.86 20.12
CA PRO A 109 14.75 11.08 20.53
C PRO A 109 13.48 11.34 19.72
N ASP A 110 12.48 11.91 20.39
CA ASP A 110 11.24 12.36 19.76
C ASP A 110 11.51 13.35 18.63
N ILE A 111 10.60 13.38 17.67
CA ILE A 111 10.67 14.27 16.51
C ILE A 111 9.54 15.28 16.59
N GLU A 112 9.91 16.57 16.62
CA GLU A 112 8.96 17.67 16.49
C GLU A 112 8.60 17.90 15.02
N PHE A 113 7.37 18.32 14.77
CA PHE A 113 6.89 18.65 13.43
C PHE A 113 6.00 19.90 13.42
N ASP A 114 5.98 20.63 12.31
CA ASP A 114 4.99 21.68 12.04
C ASP A 114 3.80 21.15 11.24
N ILE A 115 4.06 20.19 10.36
CA ILE A 115 3.09 19.58 9.45
C ILE A 115 3.33 18.08 9.44
N ILE A 116 2.26 17.31 9.54
CA ILE A 116 2.35 15.85 9.44
C ILE A 116 1.35 15.30 8.44
N SER A 117 1.75 14.27 7.72
CA SER A 117 0.89 13.55 6.78
C SER A 117 0.94 12.05 7.02
N LEU A 118 -0.25 11.42 7.12
CA LEU A 118 -0.39 10.00 7.38
C LEU A 118 -0.80 9.28 6.07
N ASN A 119 0.01 8.33 5.64
CA ASN A 119 -0.30 7.42 4.53
C ASN A 119 0.14 5.99 4.90
N ILE A 120 -0.39 5.53 6.02
CA ILE A 120 -0.04 4.28 6.70
C ILE A 120 -0.74 3.04 6.12
N GLY A 121 -1.63 3.23 5.14
CA GLY A 121 -2.40 2.14 4.54
C GLY A 121 -3.57 1.69 5.43
N SER A 122 -3.91 0.42 5.33
CA SER A 122 -4.96 -0.24 6.11
C SER A 122 -4.55 -1.66 6.43
N GLU A 123 -5.16 -2.22 7.47
CA GLU A 123 -5.06 -3.61 7.88
C GLU A 123 -6.35 -4.35 7.49
N PRO A 124 -6.32 -5.68 7.36
CA PRO A 124 -7.54 -6.45 7.17
C PRO A 124 -8.42 -6.39 8.42
N ASP A 125 -9.71 -6.21 8.25
CA ASP A 125 -10.67 -6.09 9.36
C ASP A 125 -10.80 -7.39 10.20
N ALA A 126 -10.44 -8.53 9.60
CA ALA A 126 -10.46 -9.83 10.26
C ALA A 126 -9.50 -9.95 11.47
N VAL A 127 -8.58 -9.02 11.68
CA VAL A 127 -7.73 -8.97 12.89
C VAL A 127 -8.58 -8.95 14.17
N LYS A 128 -9.81 -8.46 14.09
CA LYS A 128 -10.77 -8.43 15.21
C LYS A 128 -11.45 -9.77 15.48
N ILE A 129 -11.34 -10.75 14.55
CA ILE A 129 -11.96 -12.06 14.71
C ILE A 129 -11.08 -12.91 15.66
N PRO A 130 -11.66 -13.57 16.69
CA PRO A 130 -10.89 -14.45 17.58
C PRO A 130 -10.03 -15.46 16.82
N GLY A 131 -8.77 -15.60 17.22
CA GLY A 131 -7.80 -16.52 16.61
C GLY A 131 -7.17 -16.05 15.29
N ALA A 132 -7.58 -14.91 14.72
CA ALA A 132 -7.06 -14.44 13.44
C ALA A 132 -5.54 -14.21 13.47
N ALA A 133 -5.04 -13.57 14.51
CA ALA A 133 -3.62 -13.24 14.62
C ALA A 133 -2.71 -14.49 14.76
N GLU A 134 -3.26 -15.62 15.26
CA GLU A 134 -2.51 -16.84 15.52
C GLU A 134 -2.63 -17.86 14.37
N PHE A 135 -3.83 -17.99 13.78
CA PHE A 135 -4.17 -19.09 12.87
C PHE A 135 -4.45 -18.69 11.44
N ALA A 136 -4.47 -17.38 11.14
CA ALA A 136 -4.78 -16.90 9.79
C ALA A 136 -3.77 -15.84 9.32
N ILE A 137 -3.56 -15.75 8.01
CA ILE A 137 -2.58 -14.88 7.37
C ILE A 137 -3.32 -13.75 6.66
N GLY A 138 -3.08 -12.50 7.05
CA GLY A 138 -3.64 -11.34 6.37
C GLY A 138 -2.93 -11.06 5.04
N ILE A 139 -3.68 -10.70 4.00
CA ILE A 139 -3.09 -10.27 2.72
C ILE A 139 -2.36 -8.91 2.83
N LYS A 140 -2.52 -8.24 3.94
CA LYS A 140 -1.80 -7.02 4.35
C LYS A 140 -1.30 -7.19 5.79
N PRO A 141 -0.14 -6.63 6.13
CA PRO A 141 0.83 -5.93 5.25
C PRO A 141 1.41 -6.84 4.19
N ILE A 142 1.65 -6.30 2.97
CA ILE A 142 2.00 -7.12 1.80
C ILE A 142 3.36 -7.82 1.98
N ASP A 143 4.33 -7.16 2.63
CA ASP A 143 5.67 -7.73 2.83
C ASP A 143 5.61 -9.00 3.69
N LEU A 144 4.91 -8.96 4.83
CA LEU A 144 4.69 -10.13 5.67
C LEU A 144 3.88 -11.22 4.96
N PHE A 145 2.90 -10.81 4.14
CA PHE A 145 2.12 -11.74 3.34
C PHE A 145 2.98 -12.49 2.31
N ILE A 146 3.91 -11.79 1.64
CA ILE A 146 4.82 -12.38 0.66
C ILE A 146 5.66 -13.49 1.30
N GLU A 147 6.23 -13.25 2.48
CA GLU A 147 7.01 -14.24 3.22
C GLU A 147 6.19 -15.49 3.54
N ARG A 148 4.98 -15.30 4.07
CA ARG A 148 4.06 -16.39 4.39
C ARG A 148 3.56 -17.15 3.16
N TRP A 149 3.37 -16.44 2.05
CA TRP A 149 3.00 -17.09 0.79
C TRP A 149 4.10 -18.00 0.27
N GLU A 150 5.35 -17.58 0.31
CA GLU A 150 6.47 -18.42 -0.12
C GLU A 150 6.64 -19.66 0.77
N GLU A 151 6.41 -19.56 2.08
CA GLU A 151 6.37 -20.70 3.00
C GLU A 151 5.25 -21.70 2.62
N ILE A 152 4.04 -21.20 2.33
CA ILE A 152 2.91 -22.02 1.87
C ILE A 152 3.27 -22.69 0.55
N TYR A 153 3.79 -21.92 -0.41
CA TYR A 153 4.18 -22.42 -1.71
C TYR A 153 5.17 -23.58 -1.62
N GLN A 154 6.24 -23.44 -0.83
CA GLN A 154 7.21 -24.51 -0.61
C GLN A 154 6.55 -25.72 0.06
N THR A 155 5.75 -25.51 1.11
CA THR A 155 5.05 -26.59 1.80
C THR A 155 4.16 -27.41 0.86
N VAL A 156 3.45 -26.75 -0.06
CA VAL A 156 2.61 -27.42 -1.06
C VAL A 156 3.44 -28.29 -2.00
N ILE A 157 4.55 -27.74 -2.50
CA ILE A 157 5.40 -28.45 -3.47
C ILE A 157 6.12 -29.63 -2.82
N ASP A 158 6.77 -29.39 -1.67
CA ASP A 158 7.54 -30.43 -0.97
C ASP A 158 6.64 -31.56 -0.43
N GLY A 159 5.45 -31.23 0.05
CA GLY A 159 4.45 -32.18 0.51
C GLY A 159 3.97 -33.09 -0.64
N TYR A 160 3.75 -32.52 -1.81
CA TYR A 160 3.34 -33.29 -2.98
C TYR A 160 4.45 -34.16 -3.52
N GLU A 161 5.68 -33.65 -3.66
CA GLU A 161 6.84 -34.40 -4.16
C GLU A 161 7.21 -35.58 -3.23
N SER A 162 7.16 -35.36 -1.92
CA SER A 162 7.58 -36.38 -0.95
C SER A 162 6.53 -37.43 -0.65
N LYS A 163 5.24 -37.05 -0.61
CA LYS A 163 4.15 -37.88 -0.10
C LYS A 163 2.92 -37.93 -0.99
N GLY A 164 2.86 -37.16 -2.07
CA GLY A 164 1.65 -37.03 -2.92
C GLY A 164 0.46 -36.39 -2.18
N THR A 165 0.71 -35.60 -1.11
CA THR A 165 -0.36 -35.04 -0.29
C THR A 165 -0.99 -33.82 -0.96
N SER A 166 -2.32 -33.71 -0.85
CA SER A 166 -3.03 -32.47 -1.21
C SER A 166 -2.97 -31.45 -0.07
N PHE A 167 -3.10 -30.18 -0.42
CA PHE A 167 -3.08 -29.06 0.51
C PHE A 167 -4.34 -28.20 0.30
N MET A 168 -5.11 -28.00 1.38
CA MET A 168 -6.32 -27.18 1.37
C MET A 168 -5.99 -25.76 1.82
N LEU A 169 -6.17 -24.79 0.94
CA LEU A 169 -5.99 -23.38 1.24
C LEU A 169 -7.35 -22.67 1.21
N ALA A 170 -7.77 -22.13 2.35
CA ALA A 170 -8.98 -21.34 2.46
C ALA A 170 -8.66 -19.84 2.36
N ILE A 171 -9.45 -19.11 1.58
CA ILE A 171 -9.33 -17.66 1.37
C ILE A 171 -10.61 -17.01 1.87
N VAL A 172 -10.53 -16.27 2.97
CA VAL A 172 -11.67 -15.59 3.58
C VAL A 172 -11.81 -14.18 3.03
N GLY A 173 -12.91 -13.93 2.33
CA GLY A 173 -13.23 -12.65 1.71
C GLY A 173 -13.81 -12.82 0.30
N GLY A 174 -14.85 -12.05 -0.03
CA GLY A 174 -15.54 -12.08 -1.33
C GLY A 174 -15.12 -10.99 -2.31
N GLY A 175 -14.01 -10.29 -2.04
CA GLY A 175 -13.53 -9.16 -2.82
C GLY A 175 -12.58 -9.53 -3.98
N PRO A 176 -12.16 -8.53 -4.77
CA PRO A 176 -11.20 -8.75 -5.88
C PRO A 176 -9.88 -9.37 -5.44
N ALA A 177 -9.35 -8.98 -4.26
CA ALA A 177 -8.08 -9.49 -3.76
C ALA A 177 -8.10 -11.01 -3.54
N SER A 178 -9.18 -11.55 -2.97
CA SER A 178 -9.37 -13.00 -2.77
C SER A 178 -9.40 -13.75 -4.10
N VAL A 179 -10.12 -13.21 -5.08
CA VAL A 179 -10.25 -13.81 -6.41
C VAL A 179 -8.92 -13.77 -7.17
N GLU A 180 -8.24 -12.63 -7.17
CA GLU A 180 -6.93 -12.48 -7.81
C GLU A 180 -5.89 -13.41 -7.17
N PHE A 181 -5.88 -13.50 -5.84
CA PHE A 181 -4.98 -14.39 -5.13
C PHE A 181 -5.27 -15.86 -5.46
N ALA A 182 -6.53 -16.29 -5.43
CA ALA A 182 -6.91 -17.67 -5.77
C ALA A 182 -6.42 -18.07 -7.17
N PHE A 183 -6.64 -17.23 -8.17
CA PHE A 183 -6.16 -17.48 -9.54
C PHE A 183 -4.63 -17.46 -9.64
N ALA A 184 -3.99 -16.55 -8.95
CA ALA A 184 -2.54 -16.41 -8.98
C ALA A 184 -1.84 -17.60 -8.30
N ALA A 185 -2.31 -18.00 -7.11
CA ALA A 185 -1.79 -19.14 -6.37
C ALA A 185 -1.93 -20.45 -7.17
N GLN A 186 -3.12 -20.71 -7.74
CA GLN A 186 -3.33 -21.88 -8.58
C GLN A 186 -2.42 -21.88 -9.80
N GLN A 187 -2.23 -20.73 -10.45
CA GLN A 187 -1.34 -20.60 -11.61
C GLN A 187 0.11 -20.91 -11.24
N ARG A 188 0.61 -20.36 -10.13
CA ARG A 188 1.98 -20.59 -9.65
C ARG A 188 2.26 -22.07 -9.43
N ILE A 189 1.35 -22.75 -8.70
CA ILE A 189 1.48 -24.18 -8.42
C ILE A 189 1.41 -24.99 -9.73
N SER A 190 0.41 -24.72 -10.58
CA SER A 190 0.27 -25.42 -11.87
C SER A 190 1.51 -25.27 -12.76
N ASP A 191 2.11 -24.09 -12.85
CA ASP A 191 3.30 -23.86 -13.67
C ASP A 191 4.52 -24.58 -13.08
N SER A 192 4.66 -24.61 -11.76
CA SER A 192 5.74 -25.34 -11.08
C SER A 192 5.65 -26.86 -11.29
N LEU A 193 4.43 -27.40 -11.26
CA LEU A 193 4.20 -28.82 -11.49
C LEU A 193 4.49 -29.22 -12.94
N LYS A 194 4.08 -28.40 -13.91
CA LYS A 194 4.41 -28.63 -15.34
C LYS A 194 5.90 -28.67 -15.60
N LEU A 195 6.68 -27.78 -14.96
CA LEU A 195 8.12 -27.77 -15.08
C LEU A 195 8.76 -29.06 -14.50
N ARG A 196 8.05 -29.75 -13.58
CA ARG A 196 8.47 -30.99 -12.92
C ARG A 196 7.80 -32.24 -13.52
N LEU A 197 7.04 -32.09 -14.59
CA LEU A 197 6.31 -33.18 -15.29
C LEU A 197 5.29 -33.90 -14.37
N LEU A 198 4.68 -33.19 -13.45
CA LEU A 198 3.63 -33.69 -12.56
C LEU A 198 2.24 -33.27 -13.10
N GLU A 199 1.27 -34.17 -13.07
CA GLU A 199 -0.02 -33.96 -13.76
C GLU A 199 -1.09 -33.33 -12.88
N ASP A 200 -1.22 -33.78 -11.62
CA ASP A 200 -2.29 -33.35 -10.72
C ASP A 200 -1.90 -32.20 -9.81
N SER A 201 -2.77 -31.20 -9.66
CA SER A 201 -2.53 -30.11 -8.72
C SER A 201 -2.86 -30.51 -7.28
N PRO A 202 -1.89 -30.49 -6.37
CA PRO A 202 -2.13 -30.78 -4.97
C PRO A 202 -2.92 -29.66 -4.26
N LEU A 203 -2.92 -28.44 -4.83
CA LEU A 203 -3.57 -27.30 -4.21
C LEU A 203 -5.07 -27.33 -4.44
N LYS A 204 -5.83 -27.45 -3.35
CA LYS A 204 -7.28 -27.27 -3.31
C LYS A 204 -7.58 -25.90 -2.71
N LEU A 205 -8.45 -25.14 -3.37
CA LEU A 205 -8.78 -23.77 -3.01
C LEU A 205 -10.25 -23.63 -2.65
N LYS A 206 -10.52 -22.93 -1.53
CA LYS A 206 -11.87 -22.51 -1.13
C LYS A 206 -11.89 -21.01 -0.91
N ILE A 207 -12.90 -20.32 -1.47
CA ILE A 207 -13.18 -18.92 -1.16
C ILE A 207 -14.38 -18.87 -0.23
N VAL A 208 -14.19 -18.34 0.97
CA VAL A 208 -15.22 -18.22 2.02
C VAL A 208 -15.70 -16.77 2.06
N CYS A 209 -16.97 -16.54 1.80
CA CYS A 209 -17.56 -15.20 1.66
C CYS A 209 -18.77 -15.05 2.56
N ALA A 210 -18.80 -13.99 3.37
CA ALA A 210 -19.95 -13.67 4.22
C ALA A 210 -21.18 -13.17 3.44
N ASP A 211 -20.97 -12.56 2.26
CA ASP A 211 -22.07 -12.15 1.38
C ASP A 211 -22.59 -13.33 0.55
N GLN A 212 -23.83 -13.25 0.09
CA GLN A 212 -24.45 -14.26 -0.80
C GLN A 212 -23.81 -14.31 -2.18
N ILE A 213 -23.04 -13.30 -2.57
CA ILE A 213 -22.41 -13.19 -3.88
C ILE A 213 -20.99 -12.66 -3.78
N LEU A 214 -20.07 -13.21 -4.59
CA LEU A 214 -18.73 -12.64 -4.74
C LEU A 214 -18.78 -11.32 -5.51
N LEU A 215 -17.77 -10.48 -5.28
CA LEU A 215 -17.55 -9.24 -6.04
C LEU A 215 -18.79 -8.33 -6.06
N LYS A 216 -19.46 -8.16 -4.94
CA LYS A 216 -20.72 -7.40 -4.76
C LYS A 216 -20.67 -5.99 -5.39
N ALA A 217 -19.50 -5.33 -5.38
CA ALA A 217 -19.30 -4.01 -5.96
C ALA A 217 -19.17 -3.98 -7.49
N HIS A 218 -19.16 -5.16 -8.16
CA HIS A 218 -19.02 -5.27 -9.60
C HIS A 218 -20.37 -5.62 -10.28
N ASN A 219 -20.47 -5.34 -11.59
CA ASN A 219 -21.67 -5.65 -12.36
C ASN A 219 -21.87 -7.18 -12.53
N SER A 220 -23.09 -7.61 -12.89
CA SER A 220 -23.44 -9.03 -12.99
C SER A 220 -22.55 -9.80 -13.98
N LYS A 221 -22.23 -9.22 -15.14
CA LYS A 221 -21.37 -9.88 -16.15
C LYS A 221 -19.99 -10.23 -15.61
N VAL A 222 -19.39 -9.35 -14.79
CA VAL A 222 -18.11 -9.63 -14.13
C VAL A 222 -18.26 -10.77 -13.13
N ARG A 223 -19.32 -10.74 -12.31
CA ARG A 223 -19.57 -11.76 -11.29
C ARG A 223 -19.81 -13.14 -11.89
N GLU A 224 -20.69 -13.21 -12.87
CA GLU A 224 -21.01 -14.45 -13.60
C GLU A 224 -19.76 -15.04 -14.25
N PHE A 225 -18.99 -14.21 -14.96
CA PHE A 225 -17.75 -14.65 -15.61
C PHE A 225 -16.72 -15.17 -14.60
N ILE A 226 -16.52 -14.46 -13.48
CA ILE A 226 -15.56 -14.89 -12.42
C ILE A 226 -16.04 -16.20 -11.78
N GLN A 227 -17.32 -16.32 -11.48
CA GLN A 227 -17.88 -17.53 -10.88
C GLN A 227 -17.72 -18.74 -11.80
N GLU A 228 -17.95 -18.55 -13.11
CA GLU A 228 -17.73 -19.58 -14.11
C GLU A 228 -16.23 -19.98 -14.22
N GLU A 229 -15.31 -19.01 -14.20
CA GLU A 229 -13.88 -19.28 -14.26
C GLU A 229 -13.36 -19.97 -12.97
N LEU A 230 -13.86 -19.61 -11.79
CA LEU A 230 -13.55 -20.30 -10.54
C LEU A 230 -14.03 -21.75 -10.57
N TYR A 231 -15.27 -21.96 -11.01
CA TYR A 231 -15.85 -23.31 -11.15
C TYR A 231 -15.06 -24.19 -12.14
N LYS A 232 -14.72 -23.65 -13.33
CA LYS A 232 -13.91 -24.37 -14.35
C LYS A 232 -12.55 -24.81 -13.82
N ARG A 233 -12.01 -24.09 -12.84
CA ARG A 233 -10.71 -24.39 -12.23
C ARG A 233 -10.81 -25.21 -10.96
N GLY A 234 -12.01 -25.67 -10.59
CA GLY A 234 -12.24 -26.46 -9.38
C GLY A 234 -12.01 -25.69 -8.07
N ILE A 235 -12.14 -24.35 -8.11
CA ILE A 235 -12.07 -23.50 -6.91
C ILE A 235 -13.46 -23.45 -6.28
N GLU A 236 -13.58 -23.95 -5.06
CA GLU A 236 -14.85 -24.00 -4.34
C GLU A 236 -15.22 -22.61 -3.79
N ILE A 237 -16.50 -22.26 -3.91
CA ILE A 237 -17.03 -20.97 -3.42
C ILE A 237 -18.08 -21.27 -2.34
N LEU A 238 -17.82 -20.79 -1.12
CA LEU A 238 -18.73 -20.87 0.00
C LEU A 238 -19.28 -19.47 0.30
N THR A 239 -20.43 -19.14 -0.25
CA THR A 239 -21.14 -17.88 0.03
C THR A 239 -22.04 -18.04 1.26
N ASP A 240 -22.44 -16.91 1.86
CA ASP A 240 -23.27 -16.90 3.06
C ASP A 240 -22.61 -17.62 4.24
N HIS A 241 -21.28 -17.52 4.34
CA HIS A 241 -20.45 -18.06 5.40
C HIS A 241 -19.71 -16.92 6.11
N ARG A 242 -20.33 -16.41 7.17
CA ARG A 242 -19.72 -15.35 8.00
C ARG A 242 -18.80 -16.02 9.03
N VAL A 243 -17.52 -15.78 8.88
CA VAL A 243 -16.50 -16.29 9.80
C VAL A 243 -16.61 -15.57 11.14
N CYS A 244 -16.61 -16.33 12.24
CA CYS A 244 -16.69 -15.83 13.61
C CYS A 244 -15.49 -16.22 14.49
N GLU A 245 -14.74 -17.28 14.15
CA GLU A 245 -13.54 -17.70 14.90
C GLU A 245 -12.58 -18.45 13.97
N PHE A 246 -11.28 -18.30 14.21
CA PHE A 246 -10.23 -19.12 13.60
C PHE A 246 -9.58 -20.01 14.67
N LYS A 247 -9.34 -21.27 14.32
CA LYS A 247 -8.51 -22.21 15.10
C LYS A 247 -7.46 -22.84 14.18
N LYS A 248 -6.58 -23.61 14.78
CA LYS A 248 -5.57 -24.34 14.02
C LYS A 248 -6.24 -25.22 12.97
N SER A 249 -5.99 -24.93 11.70
CA SER A 249 -6.52 -25.64 10.54
C SER A 249 -8.06 -25.68 10.42
N GLU A 250 -8.78 -24.79 11.09
CA GLU A 250 -10.25 -24.78 11.09
C GLU A 250 -10.83 -23.37 11.17
N ILE A 251 -11.86 -23.12 10.37
CA ILE A 251 -12.60 -21.86 10.31
C ILE A 251 -14.01 -22.11 10.80
N PHE A 252 -14.45 -21.37 11.81
CA PHE A 252 -15.82 -21.42 12.32
C PHE A 252 -16.64 -20.29 11.71
N CYS A 253 -17.86 -20.65 11.27
CA CYS A 253 -18.81 -19.72 10.68
C CYS A 253 -20.08 -19.65 11.52
N GLU A 254 -20.77 -18.50 11.50
CA GLU A 254 -22.09 -18.36 12.12
C GLU A 254 -23.09 -19.28 11.43
N ASP A 255 -23.83 -20.08 12.19
CA ASP A 255 -24.92 -20.96 11.72
C ASP A 255 -24.54 -21.88 10.53
N ARG A 256 -23.28 -22.26 10.40
CA ARG A 256 -22.75 -23.16 9.37
C ARG A 256 -21.74 -24.15 9.96
N ASP A 257 -21.52 -25.24 9.23
CA ASP A 257 -20.46 -26.18 9.55
C ASP A 257 -19.09 -25.52 9.45
N SER A 258 -18.13 -26.00 10.28
CA SER A 258 -16.76 -25.54 10.21
C SER A 258 -16.05 -25.97 8.93
N ILE A 259 -15.04 -25.23 8.52
CA ILE A 259 -14.29 -25.44 7.28
C ILE A 259 -12.86 -25.81 7.64
N LEU A 260 -12.42 -27.00 7.24
CA LEU A 260 -11.04 -27.45 7.42
C LEU A 260 -10.15 -26.86 6.32
N ALA A 261 -8.96 -26.41 6.72
CA ALA A 261 -7.94 -25.89 5.81
C ALA A 261 -6.54 -26.04 6.43
N ASP A 262 -5.54 -26.41 5.63
CA ASP A 262 -4.14 -26.50 6.06
C ASP A 262 -3.52 -25.10 6.27
N ALA A 263 -3.96 -24.12 5.49
CA ALA A 263 -3.65 -22.70 5.70
C ALA A 263 -4.88 -21.83 5.44
N ILE A 264 -4.93 -20.69 6.12
CA ILE A 264 -6.04 -19.74 6.05
C ILE A 264 -5.48 -18.38 5.71
N ILE A 265 -5.95 -17.79 4.59
CA ILE A 265 -5.63 -16.42 4.21
C ILE A 265 -6.90 -15.59 4.32
N PHE A 266 -6.79 -14.39 4.87
CA PHE A 266 -7.93 -13.48 4.87
C PHE A 266 -7.63 -12.18 4.11
N ALA A 267 -8.57 -11.83 3.23
CA ALA A 267 -8.59 -10.63 2.41
C ALA A 267 -9.97 -9.94 2.53
N THR A 268 -10.38 -9.76 3.78
CA THR A 268 -11.66 -9.14 4.16
C THR A 268 -11.60 -7.61 4.04
N GLY A 269 -12.60 -6.92 4.57
CA GLY A 269 -12.64 -5.45 4.63
C GLY A 269 -11.36 -4.85 5.20
N ALA A 270 -11.24 -3.54 5.05
CA ALA A 270 -10.10 -2.79 5.56
C ALA A 270 -10.46 -2.09 6.88
N SER A 271 -9.51 -2.04 7.80
CA SER A 271 -9.53 -1.22 9.01
C SER A 271 -8.21 -0.46 9.15
N ILE A 272 -8.12 0.42 10.13
CA ILE A 272 -6.86 1.07 10.52
C ILE A 272 -6.48 0.62 11.93
N PRO A 273 -5.17 0.68 12.31
CA PRO A 273 -4.77 0.58 13.69
C PRO A 273 -5.47 1.67 14.52
N SER A 274 -5.72 1.42 15.79
CA SER A 274 -6.50 2.35 16.64
C SER A 274 -5.74 3.62 17.00
N TRP A 275 -4.40 3.57 17.04
CA TRP A 275 -3.57 4.64 17.56
C TRP A 275 -3.84 6.05 16.95
N PRO A 276 -4.22 6.26 15.66
CA PRO A 276 -4.52 7.60 15.18
C PRO A 276 -5.76 8.20 15.85
N ILE A 277 -6.75 7.37 16.11
CA ILE A 277 -7.99 7.77 16.78
C ILE A 277 -7.74 7.95 18.27
N ASP A 278 -7.03 7.03 18.91
CA ASP A 278 -6.62 7.12 20.32
C ASP A 278 -5.79 8.37 20.60
N ALA A 279 -5.00 8.83 19.62
CA ALA A 279 -4.23 10.07 19.67
C ALA A 279 -5.07 11.35 19.41
N GLY A 280 -6.37 11.23 19.19
CA GLY A 280 -7.29 12.38 19.08
C GLY A 280 -7.70 12.79 17.65
N LEU A 281 -7.42 11.99 16.63
CA LEU A 281 -7.98 12.24 15.30
C LEU A 281 -9.45 11.81 15.24
N ASN A 282 -10.27 12.59 14.54
CA ASN A 282 -11.68 12.24 14.34
C ASN A 282 -11.82 10.99 13.46
N GLU A 283 -12.68 10.09 13.91
CA GLU A 283 -13.08 8.89 13.18
C GLU A 283 -14.28 9.17 12.28
N SER A 284 -14.22 8.69 11.07
CA SER A 284 -15.35 8.71 10.13
C SER A 284 -16.36 7.57 10.43
N THR A 285 -17.55 7.66 9.87
CA THR A 285 -18.61 6.64 10.08
C THR A 285 -18.26 5.23 9.59
N ASP A 286 -17.24 5.10 8.78
CA ASP A 286 -16.72 3.82 8.27
C ASP A 286 -15.42 3.36 8.96
N GLY A 287 -15.01 3.98 10.09
CA GLY A 287 -13.91 3.52 10.94
C GLY A 287 -12.52 3.97 10.49
N PHE A 288 -12.39 5.07 9.75
CA PHE A 288 -11.13 5.60 9.24
C PHE A 288 -10.89 7.04 9.71
N ILE A 289 -9.69 7.56 9.48
CA ILE A 289 -9.37 8.96 9.80
C ILE A 289 -10.27 9.88 8.95
N GLU A 290 -11.09 10.71 9.61
CA GLU A 290 -11.94 11.66 8.92
C GLU A 290 -11.14 12.85 8.38
N VAL A 291 -11.21 13.10 7.06
CA VAL A 291 -10.58 14.23 6.40
C VAL A 291 -11.58 15.08 5.63
N ASN A 292 -11.26 16.35 5.44
CA ASN A 292 -12.00 17.24 4.54
C ASN A 292 -11.58 17.02 3.07
N LYS A 293 -12.18 17.78 2.14
CA LYS A 293 -11.85 17.71 0.71
C LYS A 293 -10.42 18.14 0.38
N SER A 294 -9.76 18.86 1.27
CA SER A 294 -8.35 19.24 1.11
C SER A 294 -7.38 18.19 1.66
N LEU A 295 -7.90 17.03 2.11
CA LEU A 295 -7.14 15.93 2.70
C LEU A 295 -6.52 16.28 4.08
N GLN A 296 -6.97 17.36 4.72
CA GLN A 296 -6.67 17.68 6.11
C GLN A 296 -7.63 16.91 7.03
N THR A 297 -7.18 16.48 8.19
CA THR A 297 -8.06 15.93 9.21
C THR A 297 -9.06 16.98 9.69
N THR A 298 -10.23 16.54 10.15
CA THR A 298 -11.25 17.45 10.66
C THR A 298 -10.98 17.87 12.11
N SER A 299 -10.00 17.26 12.77
CA SER A 299 -9.56 17.60 14.13
C SER A 299 -8.41 18.60 14.16
N HIS A 300 -7.41 18.50 13.27
CA HIS A 300 -6.18 19.31 13.30
C HIS A 300 -5.80 19.78 11.90
N GLU A 301 -5.69 21.09 11.69
CA GLU A 301 -5.41 21.68 10.38
C GLU A 301 -4.01 21.41 9.82
N TYR A 302 -3.03 21.10 10.67
CA TYR A 302 -1.65 20.75 10.28
C TYR A 302 -1.46 19.24 10.06
N VAL A 303 -2.52 18.44 10.23
CA VAL A 303 -2.50 16.99 10.02
C VAL A 303 -3.25 16.64 8.74
N PHE A 304 -2.59 15.91 7.85
CA PHE A 304 -3.16 15.38 6.61
C PHE A 304 -3.22 13.87 6.66
N ALA A 305 -4.23 13.26 6.02
CA ALA A 305 -4.28 11.81 5.87
C ALA A 305 -4.84 11.42 4.51
N THR A 306 -4.33 10.32 3.94
CA THR A 306 -4.67 9.87 2.58
C THR A 306 -4.59 8.35 2.43
N GLY A 307 -5.07 7.88 1.29
CA GLY A 307 -5.07 6.47 0.94
C GLY A 307 -6.10 5.68 1.74
N ASP A 308 -5.78 4.41 1.99
CA ASP A 308 -6.71 3.51 2.67
C ASP A 308 -6.96 3.91 4.13
N ALA A 309 -6.05 4.69 4.74
CA ALA A 309 -6.19 5.15 6.13
C ALA A 309 -7.26 6.24 6.32
N ALA A 310 -7.70 6.93 5.27
CA ALA A 310 -8.54 8.12 5.39
C ALA A 310 -9.86 8.00 4.63
N THR A 311 -10.90 8.65 5.17
CA THR A 311 -12.19 8.84 4.49
C THR A 311 -12.56 10.31 4.44
N ILE A 312 -12.94 10.79 3.24
CA ILE A 312 -13.43 12.16 3.07
C ILE A 312 -14.84 12.26 3.65
N LYS A 313 -15.01 13.21 4.57
CA LYS A 313 -16.29 13.46 5.23
C LYS A 313 -17.45 13.57 4.23
N GLY A 314 -18.46 12.73 4.42
CA GLY A 314 -19.65 12.67 3.56
C GLY A 314 -19.42 12.08 2.16
N GLU A 315 -18.20 11.64 1.82
CA GLU A 315 -17.88 11.04 0.53
C GLU A 315 -17.06 9.75 0.64
N PRO A 316 -17.56 8.72 1.34
CA PRO A 316 -16.81 7.45 1.48
C PRO A 316 -16.54 6.81 0.09
N ARG A 317 -15.39 6.19 -0.04
CA ARG A 317 -14.97 5.46 -1.24
C ARG A 317 -14.37 4.10 -0.86
N PRO A 318 -14.47 3.11 -1.73
CA PRO A 318 -13.79 1.83 -1.50
C PRO A 318 -12.29 2.04 -1.28
N LYS A 319 -11.70 1.33 -0.32
CA LYS A 319 -10.28 1.40 -0.02
C LYS A 319 -9.51 0.66 -1.11
N SER A 320 -8.82 1.41 -1.94
CA SER A 320 -7.99 0.84 -3.02
C SER A 320 -6.88 1.80 -3.45
N GLY A 321 -5.76 1.24 -3.92
CA GLY A 321 -4.58 1.99 -4.34
C GLY A 321 -4.86 3.06 -5.41
N VAL A 322 -5.91 2.89 -6.24
CA VAL A 322 -6.29 3.89 -7.26
C VAL A 322 -6.65 5.24 -6.63
N PHE A 323 -7.36 5.23 -5.51
CA PHE A 323 -7.72 6.48 -4.80
C PHE A 323 -6.48 7.10 -4.16
N ALA A 324 -5.64 6.30 -3.49
CA ALA A 324 -4.39 6.76 -2.89
C ALA A 324 -3.46 7.43 -3.94
N VAL A 325 -3.28 6.78 -5.09
CA VAL A 325 -2.46 7.32 -6.19
C VAL A 325 -2.98 8.68 -6.68
N ARG A 326 -4.30 8.83 -6.80
CA ARG A 326 -4.93 10.08 -7.27
C ARG A 326 -4.89 11.19 -6.22
N GLN A 327 -5.01 10.86 -4.96
CA GLN A 327 -4.87 11.81 -3.85
C GLN A 327 -3.46 12.39 -3.78
N GLY A 328 -2.43 11.62 -4.13
CA GLY A 328 -1.03 12.00 -3.98
C GLY A 328 -0.66 13.33 -4.62
N LYS A 329 -1.20 13.65 -5.82
CA LYS A 329 -0.97 14.95 -6.46
C LYS A 329 -1.56 16.12 -5.66
N TYR A 330 -2.79 15.96 -5.17
CA TYR A 330 -3.49 16.98 -4.37
C TYR A 330 -2.84 17.14 -3.00
N LEU A 331 -2.45 16.02 -2.38
CA LEU A 331 -1.72 16.04 -1.12
C LEU A 331 -0.40 16.81 -1.25
N ALA A 332 0.42 16.49 -2.25
CA ALA A 332 1.69 17.18 -2.50
C ALA A 332 1.49 18.69 -2.65
N GLU A 333 0.49 19.09 -3.43
CA GLU A 333 0.17 20.50 -3.62
C GLU A 333 -0.34 21.16 -2.33
N ASN A 334 -1.19 20.48 -1.57
CA ASN A 334 -1.77 21.04 -0.34
C ASN A 334 -0.76 21.15 0.79
N LEU A 335 0.17 20.20 0.93
CA LEU A 335 1.26 20.28 1.89
C LEU A 335 2.14 21.53 1.62
N VAL A 336 2.49 21.77 0.35
CA VAL A 336 3.25 22.98 -0.04
C VAL A 336 2.43 24.24 0.21
N ARG A 337 1.14 24.24 -0.13
CA ARG A 337 0.26 25.40 0.09
C ARG A 337 0.12 25.72 1.58
N TYR A 338 -0.08 24.72 2.41
CA TYR A 338 -0.16 24.88 3.86
C TYR A 338 1.17 25.42 4.42
N ALA A 339 2.30 24.82 4.03
CA ALA A 339 3.62 25.28 4.45
C ALA A 339 3.90 26.75 4.09
N THR A 340 3.35 27.23 2.98
CA THR A 340 3.55 28.58 2.45
C THR A 340 2.37 29.53 2.70
N GLY A 341 1.39 29.16 3.56
CA GLY A 341 0.24 30.00 3.91
C GLY A 341 -0.72 30.27 2.77
N ARG A 342 -0.78 29.42 1.74
CA ARG A 342 -1.69 29.56 0.58
C ARG A 342 -2.97 28.77 0.77
N PRO A 343 -4.12 29.21 0.21
CA PRO A 343 -5.37 28.46 0.27
C PRO A 343 -5.26 27.06 -0.31
N LEU A 344 -5.82 26.05 0.36
CA LEU A 344 -5.77 24.66 -0.07
C LEU A 344 -6.71 24.39 -1.24
N ARG A 345 -6.44 23.31 -1.96
CA ARG A 345 -7.25 22.83 -3.10
C ARG A 345 -8.09 21.61 -2.70
N ASN A 346 -9.33 21.60 -3.17
CA ASN A 346 -10.22 20.47 -2.96
C ASN A 346 -9.91 19.33 -3.95
N TYR A 347 -9.78 18.14 -3.43
CA TYR A 347 -9.79 16.91 -4.18
C TYR A 347 -11.24 16.46 -4.39
N GLN A 348 -11.61 16.14 -5.62
CA GLN A 348 -12.90 15.55 -5.94
C GLN A 348 -12.70 14.07 -6.30
N PRO A 349 -13.09 13.15 -5.40
CA PRO A 349 -12.94 11.74 -5.67
C PRO A 349 -13.86 11.30 -6.82
N GLN A 350 -13.32 10.51 -7.73
CA GLN A 350 -14.12 9.89 -8.78
C GLN A 350 -15.17 8.96 -8.19
N LYS A 351 -16.36 8.92 -8.80
CA LYS A 351 -17.44 8.02 -8.38
C LYS A 351 -17.10 6.55 -8.65
N HIS A 352 -16.41 6.26 -9.76
CA HIS A 352 -16.10 4.91 -10.21
C HIS A 352 -14.65 4.80 -10.68
N ALA A 353 -13.91 3.86 -10.12
CA ALA A 353 -12.58 3.49 -10.59
C ALA A 353 -12.66 2.38 -11.65
N LEU A 354 -11.68 2.35 -12.54
CA LEU A 354 -11.45 1.18 -13.38
C LEU A 354 -10.76 0.11 -12.51
N ALA A 355 -11.40 -1.02 -12.32
CA ALA A 355 -10.79 -2.19 -11.70
C ALA A 355 -10.22 -3.11 -12.80
N LEU A 356 -8.97 -3.55 -12.61
CA LEU A 356 -8.29 -4.51 -13.47
C LEU A 356 -8.00 -5.75 -12.62
N ILE A 357 -8.79 -6.81 -12.80
CA ILE A 357 -8.73 -8.04 -12.00
C ILE A 357 -7.90 -9.08 -12.76
N ASN A 358 -6.82 -9.56 -12.16
CA ASN A 358 -5.94 -10.58 -12.73
C ASN A 358 -6.59 -11.98 -12.65
N LEU A 359 -6.48 -12.78 -13.71
CA LEU A 359 -6.98 -14.15 -13.78
C LEU A 359 -5.86 -15.22 -13.71
N GLY A 360 -4.63 -14.84 -13.41
CA GLY A 360 -3.47 -15.73 -13.28
C GLY A 360 -2.77 -16.04 -14.61
N ASN A 361 -3.47 -16.46 -15.63
CA ASN A 361 -2.94 -17.04 -16.88
C ASN A 361 -2.65 -16.01 -17.99
N LYS A 362 -2.06 -14.88 -17.66
CA LYS A 362 -1.85 -13.73 -18.58
C LYS A 362 -3.17 -13.23 -19.21
N LYS A 363 -4.26 -13.32 -18.45
CA LYS A 363 -5.54 -12.71 -18.75
C LYS A 363 -6.00 -11.84 -17.58
N ALA A 364 -6.79 -10.83 -17.87
CA ALA A 364 -7.39 -9.96 -16.87
C ALA A 364 -8.78 -9.50 -17.30
N ILE A 365 -9.54 -8.98 -16.36
CA ILE A 365 -10.82 -8.31 -16.55
C ILE A 365 -10.65 -6.82 -16.33
N ALA A 366 -11.26 -6.00 -17.18
CA ALA A 366 -11.50 -4.59 -16.95
C ALA A 366 -12.98 -4.39 -16.59
N SER A 367 -13.21 -3.80 -15.40
CA SER A 367 -14.54 -3.54 -14.86
C SER A 367 -14.67 -2.08 -14.46
N ARG A 368 -15.70 -1.38 -15.00
CA ARG A 368 -16.08 -0.04 -14.57
C ARG A 368 -17.55 0.19 -14.89
N ASN A 369 -18.40 0.39 -13.89
CA ASN A 369 -19.84 0.49 -14.08
C ASN A 369 -20.39 -0.73 -14.87
N LYS A 370 -20.98 -0.48 -16.05
CA LYS A 370 -21.48 -1.51 -16.97
C LYS A 370 -20.39 -2.09 -17.90
N LEU A 371 -19.19 -1.50 -17.91
CA LEU A 371 -18.10 -1.98 -18.74
C LEU A 371 -17.59 -3.34 -18.22
N PHE A 372 -17.49 -4.29 -19.13
CA PHE A 372 -16.87 -5.59 -18.92
C PHE A 372 -16.07 -5.96 -20.18
N LEU A 373 -14.76 -6.05 -20.03
CA LEU A 373 -13.85 -6.55 -21.07
C LEU A 373 -12.90 -7.54 -20.39
N HIS A 374 -12.45 -8.54 -21.13
CA HIS A 374 -11.51 -9.52 -20.59
C HIS A 374 -10.55 -10.03 -21.67
N GLY A 375 -9.46 -10.65 -21.25
CA GLY A 375 -8.52 -11.31 -22.14
C GLY A 375 -7.06 -10.86 -21.96
N ARG A 376 -6.20 -11.31 -22.90
CA ARG A 376 -4.76 -11.03 -22.87
C ARG A 376 -4.44 -9.53 -23.08
N SER A 377 -5.19 -8.85 -23.94
CA SER A 377 -5.03 -7.41 -24.17
C SER A 377 -5.28 -6.58 -22.91
N ILE A 378 -6.26 -6.99 -22.10
CA ILE A 378 -6.55 -6.34 -20.82
C ILE A 378 -5.43 -6.62 -19.79
N TRP A 379 -4.89 -7.83 -19.79
CA TRP A 379 -3.72 -8.15 -18.97
C TRP A 379 -2.50 -7.31 -19.38
N SER A 380 -2.23 -7.17 -20.68
CA SER A 380 -1.13 -6.33 -21.19
C SER A 380 -1.32 -4.86 -20.81
N LEU A 381 -2.57 -4.35 -20.87
CA LEU A 381 -2.91 -3.02 -20.39
C LEU A 381 -2.63 -2.86 -18.89
N LYS A 382 -3.10 -3.83 -18.07
CA LYS A 382 -2.84 -3.83 -16.62
C LYS A 382 -1.34 -3.79 -16.34
N ASN A 383 -0.57 -4.69 -16.95
CA ASN A 383 0.87 -4.78 -16.76
C ASN A 383 1.59 -3.49 -17.19
N SER A 384 1.15 -2.87 -18.28
CA SER A 384 1.69 -1.56 -18.72
C SER A 384 1.41 -0.44 -17.71
N ILE A 385 0.21 -0.42 -17.11
CA ILE A 385 -0.16 0.57 -16.09
C ILE A 385 0.68 0.37 -14.82
N ASP A 386 0.79 -0.87 -14.37
CA ASP A 386 1.54 -1.23 -13.16
C ASP A 386 3.04 -0.91 -13.32
N SER A 387 3.64 -1.30 -14.44
CA SER A 387 5.04 -1.00 -14.77
C SER A 387 5.30 0.50 -14.90
N LYS A 388 4.39 1.26 -15.51
CA LYS A 388 4.49 2.73 -15.59
C LYS A 388 4.41 3.38 -14.22
N PHE A 389 3.59 2.84 -13.32
CA PHE A 389 3.50 3.34 -11.96
C PHE A 389 4.82 3.15 -11.21
N ILE A 390 5.40 1.97 -11.24
CA ILE A 390 6.67 1.66 -10.58
C ILE A 390 7.79 2.53 -11.18
N ARG A 391 7.97 2.52 -12.50
CA ARG A 391 8.99 3.31 -13.20
C ARG A 391 8.88 4.81 -12.90
N LYS A 392 7.68 5.32 -12.72
CA LYS A 392 7.47 6.72 -12.34
C LYS A 392 8.23 7.11 -11.06
N TYR A 393 8.47 6.19 -10.14
CA TYR A 393 9.10 6.48 -8.85
C TYR A 393 10.49 5.84 -8.69
N THR A 394 10.87 4.95 -9.60
CA THR A 394 12.20 4.34 -9.64
C THR A 394 13.11 5.01 -10.67
N GLU A 395 12.57 5.45 -11.80
CA GLU A 395 13.30 6.22 -12.81
C GLU A 395 13.16 7.72 -12.49
N LEU A 396 14.07 8.22 -11.66
CA LEU A 396 14.10 9.63 -11.26
C LEU A 396 14.98 10.43 -12.23
N PRO A 397 14.66 11.71 -12.50
CA PRO A 397 15.56 12.59 -13.23
C PRO A 397 16.91 12.71 -12.50
N GLU A 398 17.99 12.85 -13.25
CA GLU A 398 19.28 13.24 -12.69
C GLU A 398 19.13 14.58 -11.97
N MET A 399 19.63 14.66 -10.74
CA MET A 399 19.70 15.93 -10.05
C MET A 399 20.93 16.67 -10.56
N ASP A 400 20.74 17.85 -11.14
CA ASP A 400 21.83 18.79 -11.26
C ASP A 400 22.33 19.08 -9.85
N LEU A 401 23.54 18.60 -9.52
CA LEU A 401 24.18 18.97 -8.26
C LEU A 401 24.23 20.50 -8.21
N PRO A 402 23.77 21.15 -7.14
CA PRO A 402 23.87 22.59 -7.05
C PRO A 402 25.33 23.00 -7.28
N LEU A 403 25.51 24.02 -8.14
CA LEU A 403 26.81 24.62 -8.50
C LEU A 403 27.69 25.11 -7.31
N ALA A 404 27.36 24.72 -6.09
CA ALA A 404 28.15 25.00 -4.88
C ALA A 404 29.55 24.35 -4.91
N ILE A 405 29.80 23.35 -5.76
CA ILE A 405 31.14 22.77 -5.95
C ILE A 405 32.00 23.60 -6.93
N ASN A 406 31.39 24.47 -7.75
CA ASN A 406 32.09 25.34 -8.68
C ASN A 406 32.55 26.67 -8.06
N SER A 407 32.39 26.90 -6.79
CA SER A 407 32.86 28.11 -6.08
C SER A 407 34.32 28.04 -5.63
N GLY A 408 35.20 27.37 -6.37
CA GLY A 408 36.65 27.57 -6.23
C GLY A 408 37.31 27.27 -4.86
N LEU A 409 36.60 26.63 -3.91
CA LEU A 409 37.05 26.39 -2.55
C LEU A 409 37.54 24.95 -2.29
N VAL A 410 37.47 24.08 -3.28
CA VAL A 410 38.05 22.72 -3.20
C VAL A 410 39.20 22.65 -4.19
N ASP A 411 40.42 22.49 -3.72
CA ASP A 411 41.57 22.31 -4.58
C ASP A 411 41.51 20.94 -5.29
N LYS A 412 42.14 20.84 -6.46
CA LYS A 412 42.20 19.60 -7.28
C LYS A 412 42.69 18.37 -6.52
N LYS A 413 43.46 18.52 -5.44
CA LYS A 413 43.94 17.41 -4.62
C LYS A 413 42.84 16.84 -3.73
N THR A 414 41.92 17.67 -3.27
CA THR A 414 40.80 17.25 -2.45
C THR A 414 39.72 16.56 -3.32
N GLU A 415 39.58 16.98 -4.59
CA GLU A 415 38.71 16.30 -5.58
C GLU A 415 39.19 14.86 -5.89
N GLU A 416 40.48 14.68 -6.14
CA GLU A 416 41.06 13.35 -6.39
C GLU A 416 41.02 12.43 -5.15
N ALA A 417 41.09 12.99 -3.94
CA ALA A 417 40.97 12.22 -2.71
C ALA A 417 39.54 11.75 -2.44
N LEU A 418 38.52 12.54 -2.79
CA LEU A 418 37.10 12.17 -2.69
C LEU A 418 36.68 11.12 -3.73
N PHE A 419 37.27 11.18 -4.95
CA PHE A 419 37.02 10.18 -6.00
C PHE A 419 37.61 8.80 -5.68
N ASN A 420 38.64 8.72 -4.84
CA ASN A 420 39.26 7.47 -4.43
C ASN A 420 38.66 6.84 -3.17
N ILE A 421 37.62 7.47 -2.56
CA ILE A 421 36.92 6.98 -1.36
C ILE A 421 35.48 6.52 -1.72
N LEU A 422 34.96 6.83 -2.92
CA LEU A 422 33.71 6.35 -3.50
C LEU A 422 33.99 5.22 -4.50
#